data_1ae9b6fa14150f193090fa42742e9177
#
_entry.id   1ae9b6fa14150f193090fa42742e9177
#
_cell.length_a   1.000
_cell.length_b   1.000
_cell.length_c   1.000
_cell.angle_alpha   90.00
_cell.angle_beta   90.00
_cell.angle_gamma   90.00
#
_symmetry.space_group_name_H-M   'P 1'
#
loop_
_entity.id
_entity.type
_entity.pdbx_description
1 polymer ?
#
loop_
_entity_poly.entity_id
_entity_poly.type
_entity_poly.pdbx_seq_one_letter_code
_entity_poly.pdbx_strand_id
1 'polypeptide(L)'
;TLRRTLQHEAFHQFAQVAFEHELPPWLNEGLAQIFEEAIWTGDSFILYQVPPRRVRLIQAGLANDPQIFADLHDLAALTTADWSDAITGNEGLGQLRYNQAWALVYFLARQQDANGNPYLPRLLNLLQKIDDGFAPVNAFDSVFPDVDELQDQFFEFVQSLRPTPQALLIERQQVLADFVAQLWERGQHPADINQARRALKRGKYQLHYRLGSVRWDSDSDVSTYFSDGEGHLFSTSALRFNRIARQLPPDILCRAAPRVVLHTHFFQIGGRLEHETLVEQTSLQRKVIPTALD
;
A
#
# COMPACT_ATOMS: atom_id res chain seq x y z
N THR A 1 9.82 1.73 0.25
CA THR A 1 10.63 1.76 1.49
C THR A 1 11.23 0.38 1.75
N LEU A 2 12.41 0.32 2.37
CA LEU A 2 13.12 -0.94 2.66
C LEU A 2 12.22 -1.97 3.35
N ARG A 3 11.41 -1.55 4.32
CA ARG A 3 10.48 -2.45 5.03
C ARG A 3 9.51 -3.15 4.09
N ARG A 4 8.93 -2.43 3.14
CA ARG A 4 7.96 -2.99 2.20
C ARG A 4 8.60 -4.04 1.30
N THR A 5 9.80 -3.74 0.79
CA THR A 5 10.59 -4.72 0.03
C THR A 5 10.90 -5.95 0.89
N LEU A 6 11.31 -5.77 2.15
CA LEU A 6 11.56 -6.90 3.05
C LEU A 6 10.30 -7.73 3.32
N GLN A 7 9.13 -7.11 3.48
CA GLN A 7 7.86 -7.84 3.65
C GLN A 7 7.50 -8.65 2.39
N HIS A 8 7.71 -8.07 1.21
CA HIS A 8 7.52 -8.73 -0.08
C HIS A 8 8.44 -9.96 -0.23
N GLU A 9 9.74 -9.76 -0.07
CA GLU A 9 10.74 -10.84 -0.17
C GLU A 9 10.56 -11.92 0.89
N ALA A 10 10.20 -11.54 2.12
CA ALA A 10 9.90 -12.49 3.19
C ALA A 10 8.73 -13.40 2.86
N PHE A 11 7.71 -12.89 2.15
CA PHE A 11 6.62 -13.75 1.67
C PHE A 11 7.13 -14.78 0.67
N HIS A 12 7.97 -14.41 -0.30
CA HIS A 12 8.54 -15.37 -1.24
C HIS A 12 9.34 -16.47 -0.54
N GLN A 13 10.14 -16.12 0.46
CA GLN A 13 10.85 -17.11 1.28
C GLN A 13 9.90 -18.02 2.04
N PHE A 14 8.82 -17.47 2.59
CA PHE A 14 7.77 -18.27 3.23
C PHE A 14 7.09 -19.21 2.23
N ALA A 15 6.70 -18.71 1.07
CA ALA A 15 6.01 -19.51 0.04
C ALA A 15 6.85 -20.70 -0.42
N GLN A 16 8.17 -20.52 -0.63
CA GLN A 16 9.09 -21.58 -0.99
C GLN A 16 9.18 -22.73 0.04
N VAL A 17 8.87 -22.44 1.30
CA VAL A 17 8.90 -23.45 2.37
C VAL A 17 7.51 -24.03 2.65
N ALA A 18 6.47 -23.21 2.45
CA ALA A 18 5.09 -23.56 2.80
C ALA A 18 4.39 -24.39 1.72
N PHE A 19 4.79 -24.27 0.45
CA PHE A 19 4.20 -24.98 -0.68
C PHE A 19 5.19 -26.00 -1.24
N GLU A 20 4.69 -27.20 -1.59
CA GLU A 20 5.49 -28.25 -2.25
C GLU A 20 5.71 -27.94 -3.74
N HIS A 21 4.78 -27.20 -4.36
CA HIS A 21 4.85 -26.80 -5.75
C HIS A 21 4.87 -25.27 -5.88
N GLU A 22 5.56 -24.78 -6.91
CA GLU A 22 5.71 -23.35 -7.19
C GLU A 22 4.35 -22.73 -7.55
N LEU A 23 4.02 -21.63 -6.88
CA LEU A 23 2.83 -20.84 -7.21
C LEU A 23 3.01 -20.13 -8.56
N PRO A 24 1.97 -20.01 -9.39
CA PRO A 24 2.05 -19.23 -10.62
C PRO A 24 2.38 -17.77 -10.30
N PRO A 25 3.07 -17.04 -11.20
CA PRO A 25 3.59 -15.70 -10.92
C PRO A 25 2.54 -14.74 -10.39
N TRP A 26 1.36 -14.68 -11.01
CA TRP A 26 0.31 -13.77 -10.57
C TRP A 26 -0.15 -14.01 -9.12
N LEU A 27 -0.21 -15.29 -8.71
CA LEU A 27 -0.66 -15.64 -7.37
C LEU A 27 0.45 -15.41 -6.34
N ASN A 28 1.68 -15.81 -6.67
CA ASN A 28 2.86 -15.58 -5.83
C ASN A 28 3.09 -14.07 -5.60
N GLU A 29 3.11 -13.30 -6.68
CA GLU A 29 3.31 -11.86 -6.62
C GLU A 29 2.12 -11.12 -5.98
N GLY A 30 0.90 -11.55 -6.31
CA GLY A 30 -0.30 -10.96 -5.71
C GLY A 30 -0.35 -11.13 -4.20
N LEU A 31 -0.03 -12.31 -3.69
CA LEU A 31 0.08 -12.59 -2.25
C LEU A 31 1.23 -11.81 -1.62
N ALA A 32 2.43 -11.80 -2.24
CA ALA A 32 3.56 -11.02 -1.75
C ALA A 32 3.21 -9.54 -1.58
N GLN A 33 2.44 -8.98 -2.53
CA GLN A 33 2.01 -7.59 -2.47
C GLN A 33 0.92 -7.33 -1.41
N ILE A 34 0.09 -8.30 -1.05
CA ILE A 34 -0.81 -8.17 0.12
C ILE A 34 0.02 -7.96 1.40
N PHE A 35 1.13 -8.70 1.55
CA PHE A 35 2.06 -8.53 2.69
C PHE A 35 2.88 -7.24 2.58
N GLU A 36 3.35 -6.89 1.39
CA GLU A 36 4.04 -5.61 1.13
C GLU A 36 3.24 -4.40 1.61
N GLU A 37 1.93 -4.41 1.37
CA GLU A 37 1.04 -3.32 1.77
C GLU A 37 0.55 -3.43 3.22
N ALA A 38 0.83 -4.53 3.90
CA ALA A 38 0.42 -4.71 5.27
C ALA A 38 1.08 -3.70 6.21
N ILE A 39 0.30 -3.23 7.18
CA ILE A 39 0.79 -2.32 8.21
C ILE A 39 1.32 -3.15 9.38
N TRP A 40 2.61 -3.07 9.63
CA TRP A 40 3.22 -3.64 10.82
C TRP A 40 2.96 -2.75 12.03
N THR A 41 2.39 -3.30 13.09
CA THR A 41 2.01 -2.58 14.31
C THR A 41 2.99 -2.77 15.48
N GLY A 42 4.09 -3.49 15.24
CA GLY A 42 5.09 -3.83 16.28
C GLY A 42 4.99 -5.28 16.75
N ASP A 43 3.81 -5.89 16.67
CA ASP A 43 3.54 -7.27 17.12
C ASP A 43 2.66 -8.06 16.12
N SER A 44 1.99 -7.38 15.21
CA SER A 44 1.05 -7.97 14.27
C SER A 44 1.00 -7.22 12.94
N PHE A 45 0.31 -7.80 11.95
CA PHE A 45 0.05 -7.15 10.66
C PHE A 45 -1.43 -6.83 10.49
N ILE A 46 -1.72 -5.60 10.03
CA ILE A 46 -3.04 -5.27 9.50
C ILE A 46 -2.96 -5.49 7.98
N LEU A 47 -3.48 -6.64 7.54
CA LEU A 47 -3.50 -7.03 6.14
C LEU A 47 -4.56 -6.27 5.33
N TYR A 48 -4.58 -6.49 4.03
CA TYR A 48 -5.59 -6.00 3.11
C TYR A 48 -5.71 -4.48 3.09
N GLN A 49 -4.58 -3.79 3.13
CA GLN A 49 -4.55 -2.36 2.89
C GLN A 49 -4.67 -2.06 1.41
N VAL A 50 -5.42 -1.01 1.09
CA VAL A 50 -5.61 -0.52 -0.28
C VAL A 50 -5.00 0.87 -0.39
N PRO A 51 -3.73 0.97 -0.82
CA PRO A 51 -3.06 2.26 -0.95
C PRO A 51 -3.64 3.08 -2.12
N PRO A 52 -3.81 4.40 -1.95
CA PRO A 52 -4.31 5.27 -3.02
C PRO A 52 -3.53 5.16 -4.33
N ARG A 53 -2.20 4.98 -4.26
CA ARG A 53 -1.35 4.82 -5.46
C ARG A 53 -1.74 3.58 -6.29
N ARG A 54 -2.07 2.44 -5.63
CA ARG A 54 -2.49 1.21 -6.34
C ARG A 54 -3.84 1.40 -6.99
N VAL A 55 -4.77 2.07 -6.30
CA VAL A 55 -6.08 2.42 -6.88
C VAL A 55 -5.90 3.27 -8.14
N ARG A 56 -5.07 4.32 -8.07
CA ARG A 56 -4.78 5.16 -9.24
C ARG A 56 -4.19 4.37 -10.40
N LEU A 57 -3.22 3.50 -10.14
CA LEU A 57 -2.57 2.69 -11.18
C LEU A 57 -3.54 1.71 -11.84
N ILE A 58 -4.28 0.94 -11.04
CA ILE A 58 -5.13 -0.11 -11.61
C ILE A 58 -6.34 0.46 -12.34
N GLN A 59 -6.95 1.52 -11.81
CA GLN A 59 -8.07 2.20 -12.47
C GLN A 59 -7.61 2.92 -13.74
N ALA A 60 -6.43 3.54 -13.74
CA ALA A 60 -5.87 4.13 -14.95
C ALA A 60 -5.51 3.07 -16.01
N GLY A 61 -4.98 1.93 -15.59
CA GLY A 61 -4.71 0.81 -16.49
C GLY A 61 -5.98 0.30 -17.16
N LEU A 62 -7.02 0.06 -16.37
CA LEU A 62 -8.33 -0.40 -16.90
C LEU A 62 -8.99 0.65 -17.82
N ALA A 63 -8.88 1.95 -17.50
CA ALA A 63 -9.55 3.01 -18.27
C ALA A 63 -8.81 3.37 -19.57
N ASN A 64 -7.47 3.38 -19.54
CA ASN A 64 -6.67 3.88 -20.67
C ASN A 64 -6.38 2.81 -21.71
N ASP A 65 -6.27 1.57 -21.31
CA ASP A 65 -5.98 0.47 -22.22
C ASP A 65 -6.56 -0.86 -21.68
N PRO A 66 -7.88 -1.06 -21.85
CA PRO A 66 -8.52 -2.30 -21.43
C PRO A 66 -7.93 -3.56 -22.07
N GLN A 67 -7.30 -3.43 -23.24
CA GLN A 67 -6.68 -4.57 -23.94
C GLN A 67 -5.34 -4.99 -23.34
N ILE A 68 -4.62 -4.06 -22.70
CA ILE A 68 -3.39 -4.38 -21.94
C ILE A 68 -3.74 -4.96 -20.56
N PHE A 69 -4.92 -4.64 -20.04
CA PHE A 69 -5.43 -5.27 -18.82
C PHE A 69 -5.74 -6.73 -19.14
N ALA A 70 -4.93 -7.66 -18.63
CA ALA A 70 -5.05 -9.06 -19.00
C ALA A 70 -6.43 -9.60 -18.67
N ASP A 71 -6.96 -10.40 -19.58
CA ASP A 71 -7.97 -11.40 -19.27
C ASP A 71 -7.52 -12.26 -18.09
N LEU A 72 -8.44 -12.68 -17.21
CA LEU A 72 -8.10 -13.45 -16.02
C LEU A 72 -7.58 -14.85 -16.37
N HIS A 73 -8.07 -15.45 -17.43
CA HIS A 73 -7.57 -16.72 -17.93
C HIS A 73 -6.15 -16.58 -18.47
N ASP A 74 -5.89 -15.53 -19.27
CA ASP A 74 -4.54 -15.22 -19.76
C ASP A 74 -3.58 -14.93 -18.62
N LEU A 75 -4.03 -14.16 -17.60
CA LEU A 75 -3.23 -13.88 -16.41
C LEU A 75 -2.89 -15.15 -15.64
N ALA A 76 -3.86 -16.08 -15.50
CA ALA A 76 -3.67 -17.36 -14.82
C ALA A 76 -2.72 -18.31 -15.57
N ALA A 77 -2.64 -18.16 -16.90
CA ALA A 77 -1.80 -18.98 -17.78
C ALA A 77 -0.35 -18.46 -17.90
N LEU A 78 -0.04 -17.24 -17.45
CA LEU A 78 1.31 -16.67 -17.57
C LEU A 78 2.34 -17.55 -16.85
N THR A 79 3.38 -17.91 -17.58
CA THR A 79 4.54 -18.60 -17.01
C THR A 79 5.50 -17.59 -16.36
N THR A 80 6.48 -18.10 -15.59
CA THR A 80 7.55 -17.26 -15.01
C THR A 80 8.36 -16.54 -16.09
N ALA A 81 8.55 -17.14 -17.25
CA ALA A 81 9.23 -16.52 -18.40
C ALA A 81 8.40 -15.36 -18.97
N ASP A 82 7.09 -15.57 -19.24
CA ASP A 82 6.18 -14.52 -19.74
C ASP A 82 6.09 -13.35 -18.78
N TRP A 83 6.05 -13.64 -17.47
CA TRP A 83 6.04 -12.61 -16.43
C TRP A 83 7.32 -11.79 -16.44
N SER A 84 8.49 -12.44 -16.51
CA SER A 84 9.78 -11.78 -16.59
C SER A 84 9.91 -10.91 -17.83
N ASP A 85 9.46 -11.40 -18.98
CA ASP A 85 9.48 -10.65 -20.25
C ASP A 85 8.57 -9.41 -20.20
N ALA A 86 7.40 -9.51 -19.57
CA ALA A 86 6.51 -8.37 -19.36
C ALA A 86 7.15 -7.28 -18.50
N ILE A 87 7.92 -7.66 -17.45
CA ILE A 87 8.59 -6.70 -16.56
C ILE A 87 9.78 -6.03 -17.26
N THR A 88 10.61 -6.82 -17.95
CA THR A 88 11.85 -6.31 -18.56
C THR A 88 11.62 -5.59 -19.87
N GLY A 89 10.62 -6.01 -20.65
CA GLY A 89 10.31 -5.46 -21.96
C GLY A 89 9.56 -4.13 -21.91
N ASN A 90 8.73 -3.91 -20.89
CA ASN A 90 7.92 -2.71 -20.74
C ASN A 90 7.60 -2.44 -19.26
N GLU A 91 8.27 -1.45 -18.68
CA GLU A 91 8.08 -1.07 -17.26
C GLU A 91 6.61 -0.78 -16.91
N GLY A 92 5.87 -0.13 -17.81
CA GLY A 92 4.46 0.19 -17.59
C GLY A 92 3.58 -1.07 -17.55
N LEU A 93 3.84 -2.03 -18.43
CA LEU A 93 3.14 -3.32 -18.45
C LEU A 93 3.47 -4.15 -17.21
N GLY A 94 4.74 -4.23 -16.83
CA GLY A 94 5.16 -4.94 -15.61
C GLY A 94 4.43 -4.39 -14.38
N GLN A 95 4.44 -3.07 -14.19
CA GLN A 95 3.72 -2.45 -13.07
C GLN A 95 2.20 -2.73 -13.11
N LEU A 96 1.59 -2.73 -14.29
CA LEU A 96 0.17 -3.06 -14.43
C LEU A 96 -0.10 -4.51 -14.04
N ARG A 97 0.73 -5.47 -14.48
CA ARG A 97 0.62 -6.89 -14.11
C ARG A 97 0.73 -7.11 -12.61
N TYR A 98 1.71 -6.48 -11.96
CA TYR A 98 1.83 -6.51 -10.50
C TYR A 98 0.58 -5.99 -9.81
N ASN A 99 0.04 -4.85 -10.26
CA ASN A 99 -1.16 -4.28 -9.65
C ASN A 99 -2.42 -5.12 -9.94
N GLN A 100 -2.51 -5.73 -11.11
CA GLN A 100 -3.61 -6.63 -11.47
C GLN A 100 -3.59 -7.90 -10.62
N ALA A 101 -2.41 -8.51 -10.44
CA ALA A 101 -2.22 -9.67 -9.58
C ALA A 101 -2.60 -9.37 -8.12
N TRP A 102 -2.12 -8.24 -7.58
CA TRP A 102 -2.51 -7.78 -6.25
C TRP A 102 -4.02 -7.58 -6.12
N ALA A 103 -4.64 -6.90 -7.07
CA ALA A 103 -6.07 -6.62 -7.03
C ALA A 103 -6.91 -7.88 -7.15
N LEU A 104 -6.48 -8.86 -7.97
CA LEU A 104 -7.18 -10.15 -8.12
C LEU A 104 -7.10 -10.96 -6.82
N VAL A 105 -5.93 -11.07 -6.21
CA VAL A 105 -5.79 -11.75 -4.91
C VAL A 105 -6.60 -11.06 -3.83
N TYR A 106 -6.59 -9.72 -3.79
CA TYR A 106 -7.41 -8.94 -2.86
C TYR A 106 -8.91 -9.20 -3.10
N PHE A 107 -9.36 -9.17 -4.36
CA PHE A 107 -10.74 -9.45 -4.76
C PHE A 107 -11.18 -10.85 -4.29
N LEU A 108 -10.42 -11.88 -4.62
CA LEU A 108 -10.72 -13.26 -4.23
C LEU A 108 -10.69 -13.46 -2.71
N ALA A 109 -9.87 -12.71 -1.99
CA ALA A 109 -9.82 -12.82 -0.53
C ALA A 109 -10.93 -12.05 0.20
N ARG A 110 -11.58 -11.05 -0.43
CA ARG A 110 -12.44 -10.09 0.27
C ARG A 110 -13.84 -9.93 -0.31
N GLN A 111 -14.08 -10.39 -1.54
CA GLN A 111 -15.36 -10.22 -2.22
C GLN A 111 -16.19 -11.51 -2.21
N GLN A 112 -17.43 -11.40 -2.69
CA GLN A 112 -18.40 -12.46 -2.80
C GLN A 112 -18.91 -12.52 -4.23
N ASP A 113 -19.38 -13.69 -4.67
CA ASP A 113 -20.06 -13.85 -5.95
C ASP A 113 -21.45 -13.20 -5.93
N ALA A 114 -22.15 -13.20 -7.07
CA ALA A 114 -23.48 -12.63 -7.21
C ALA A 114 -24.53 -13.27 -6.28
N ASN A 115 -24.27 -14.48 -5.77
CA ASN A 115 -25.11 -15.19 -4.84
C ASN A 115 -24.77 -14.92 -3.36
N GLY A 116 -23.75 -14.09 -3.09
CA GLY A 116 -23.27 -13.77 -1.75
C GLY A 116 -22.31 -14.80 -1.15
N ASN A 117 -21.77 -15.74 -1.94
CA ASN A 117 -20.78 -16.70 -1.46
C ASN A 117 -19.39 -16.08 -1.52
N PRO A 118 -18.59 -16.10 -0.43
CA PRO A 118 -17.25 -15.53 -0.43
C PRO A 118 -16.33 -16.28 -1.39
N TYR A 119 -15.46 -15.57 -2.10
CA TYR A 119 -14.44 -16.17 -2.97
C TYR A 119 -13.28 -16.78 -2.19
N LEU A 120 -13.05 -16.38 -0.95
CA LEU A 120 -11.90 -16.87 -0.14
C LEU A 120 -11.80 -18.42 -0.08
N PRO A 121 -12.89 -19.19 0.15
CA PRO A 121 -12.81 -20.65 0.10
C PRO A 121 -12.34 -21.19 -1.26
N ARG A 122 -12.73 -20.53 -2.37
CA ARG A 122 -12.27 -20.91 -3.72
C ARG A 122 -10.79 -20.58 -3.89
N LEU A 123 -10.31 -19.43 -3.41
CA LEU A 123 -8.88 -19.08 -3.41
C LEU A 123 -8.05 -20.12 -2.62
N LEU A 124 -8.51 -20.52 -1.44
CA LEU A 124 -7.84 -21.55 -0.64
C LEU A 124 -7.83 -22.92 -1.34
N ASN A 125 -8.92 -23.30 -2.01
CA ASN A 125 -8.97 -24.52 -2.81
C ASN A 125 -8.03 -24.46 -4.02
N LEU A 126 -7.90 -23.30 -4.67
CA LEU A 126 -6.94 -23.08 -5.74
C LEU A 126 -5.50 -23.31 -5.25
N LEU A 127 -5.14 -22.70 -4.13
CA LEU A 127 -3.82 -22.88 -3.52
C LEU A 127 -3.55 -24.36 -3.22
N GLN A 128 -4.52 -25.06 -2.62
CA GLN A 128 -4.39 -26.48 -2.30
C GLN A 128 -4.21 -27.35 -3.56
N LYS A 129 -4.98 -27.10 -4.62
CA LYS A 129 -4.84 -27.85 -5.87
C LYS A 129 -3.46 -27.65 -6.51
N ILE A 130 -2.93 -26.42 -6.49
CA ILE A 130 -1.58 -26.15 -7.00
C ILE A 130 -0.56 -26.86 -6.15
N ASP A 131 -0.71 -26.84 -4.84
CA ASP A 131 0.18 -27.54 -3.90
C ASP A 131 0.09 -29.07 -4.03
N ASP A 132 -1.06 -29.59 -4.43
CA ASP A 132 -1.25 -31.02 -4.79
C ASP A 132 -0.68 -31.37 -6.17
N GLY A 133 -0.02 -30.44 -6.90
CA GLY A 133 0.64 -30.64 -8.19
C GLY A 133 -0.24 -30.47 -9.42
N PHE A 134 -1.43 -29.91 -9.30
CA PHE A 134 -2.22 -29.54 -10.49
C PHE A 134 -1.55 -28.41 -11.25
N ALA A 135 -1.56 -28.49 -12.59
CA ALA A 135 -1.11 -27.38 -13.42
C ALA A 135 -1.93 -26.11 -13.08
N PRO A 136 -1.28 -24.94 -12.88
CA PRO A 136 -1.95 -23.75 -12.36
C PRO A 136 -3.20 -23.31 -13.13
N VAL A 137 -3.16 -23.32 -14.47
CA VAL A 137 -4.30 -22.97 -15.31
C VAL A 137 -5.46 -23.96 -15.14
N ASN A 138 -5.16 -25.27 -15.09
CA ASN A 138 -6.20 -26.31 -14.90
C ASN A 138 -6.82 -26.22 -13.49
N ALA A 139 -5.99 -25.90 -12.48
CA ALA A 139 -6.48 -25.65 -11.13
C ALA A 139 -7.42 -24.43 -11.10
N PHE A 140 -7.03 -23.33 -11.78
CA PHE A 140 -7.82 -22.12 -11.90
C PHE A 140 -9.17 -22.40 -12.55
N ASP A 141 -9.20 -23.00 -13.74
CA ASP A 141 -10.42 -23.32 -14.49
C ASP A 141 -11.35 -24.26 -13.70
N SER A 142 -10.79 -25.20 -12.95
CA SER A 142 -11.59 -26.12 -12.13
C SER A 142 -12.26 -25.45 -10.93
N VAL A 143 -11.70 -24.34 -10.44
CA VAL A 143 -12.20 -23.58 -9.28
C VAL A 143 -13.11 -22.43 -9.72
N PHE A 144 -12.81 -21.85 -10.89
CA PHE A 144 -13.55 -20.75 -11.49
C PHE A 144 -14.03 -21.11 -12.91
N PRO A 145 -15.00 -22.02 -13.03
CA PRO A 145 -15.46 -22.50 -14.35
C PRO A 145 -16.15 -21.40 -15.17
N ASP A 146 -16.73 -20.39 -14.53
CA ASP A 146 -17.36 -19.23 -15.16
C ASP A 146 -16.41 -18.03 -15.10
N VAL A 147 -15.28 -18.12 -15.80
CA VAL A 147 -14.21 -17.11 -15.76
C VAL A 147 -14.67 -15.75 -16.32
N ASP A 148 -15.56 -15.75 -17.31
CA ASP A 148 -16.13 -14.52 -17.88
C ASP A 148 -16.96 -13.73 -16.84
N GLU A 149 -17.80 -14.43 -16.07
CA GLU A 149 -18.55 -13.80 -14.97
C GLU A 149 -17.60 -13.28 -13.88
N LEU A 150 -16.58 -14.06 -13.54
CA LEU A 150 -15.56 -13.66 -12.56
C LEU A 150 -14.84 -12.40 -13.02
N GLN A 151 -14.51 -12.30 -14.32
CA GLN A 151 -13.84 -11.16 -14.93
C GLN A 151 -14.70 -9.90 -14.88
N ASP A 152 -15.96 -10.01 -15.24
CA ASP A 152 -16.90 -8.88 -15.19
C ASP A 152 -17.01 -8.34 -13.75
N GLN A 153 -17.19 -9.22 -12.77
CA GLN A 153 -17.23 -8.85 -11.36
C GLN A 153 -15.91 -8.25 -10.88
N PHE A 154 -14.77 -8.75 -11.34
CA PHE A 154 -13.46 -8.19 -11.02
C PHE A 154 -13.28 -6.78 -11.62
N PHE A 155 -13.74 -6.54 -12.84
CA PHE A 155 -13.67 -5.22 -13.48
C PHE A 155 -14.55 -4.19 -12.75
N GLU A 156 -15.78 -4.56 -12.38
CA GLU A 156 -16.65 -3.72 -11.55
C GLU A 156 -16.01 -3.42 -10.20
N PHE A 157 -15.40 -4.43 -9.57
CA PHE A 157 -14.66 -4.25 -8.33
C PHE A 157 -13.53 -3.25 -8.50
N VAL A 158 -12.68 -3.37 -9.53
CA VAL A 158 -11.56 -2.45 -9.80
C VAL A 158 -12.06 -1.01 -9.98
N GLN A 159 -13.16 -0.81 -10.72
CA GLN A 159 -13.76 0.52 -10.91
C GLN A 159 -14.28 1.11 -9.60
N SER A 160 -14.86 0.29 -8.75
CA SER A 160 -15.42 0.69 -7.46
C SER A 160 -14.38 0.80 -6.33
N LEU A 161 -13.16 0.27 -6.53
CA LEU A 161 -12.13 0.19 -5.50
C LEU A 161 -11.80 1.55 -4.91
N ARG A 162 -11.71 1.61 -3.58
CA ARG A 162 -11.37 2.83 -2.82
C ARG A 162 -10.23 2.53 -1.85
N PRO A 163 -9.39 3.52 -1.58
CA PRO A 163 -8.35 3.38 -0.56
C PRO A 163 -8.94 3.07 0.82
N THR A 164 -8.23 2.24 1.60
CA THR A 164 -8.57 2.08 3.02
C THR A 164 -8.24 3.36 3.80
N PRO A 165 -9.01 3.70 4.84
CA PRO A 165 -8.76 4.91 5.63
C PRO A 165 -7.33 5.00 6.17
N GLN A 166 -6.78 3.88 6.63
CA GLN A 166 -5.42 3.81 7.15
C GLN A 166 -4.36 4.09 6.08
N ALA A 167 -4.50 3.46 4.91
CA ALA A 167 -3.58 3.68 3.79
C ALA A 167 -3.67 5.11 3.25
N LEU A 168 -4.86 5.68 3.20
CA LEU A 168 -5.06 7.08 2.82
C LEU A 168 -4.37 8.04 3.79
N LEU A 169 -4.49 7.79 5.09
CA LEU A 169 -3.85 8.62 6.11
C LEU A 169 -2.32 8.55 6.04
N ILE A 170 -1.78 7.34 5.81
CA ILE A 170 -0.33 7.16 5.62
C ILE A 170 0.15 7.94 4.39
N GLU A 171 -0.53 7.84 3.24
CA GLU A 171 -0.15 8.61 2.04
C GLU A 171 -0.22 10.12 2.29
N ARG A 172 -1.25 10.61 2.97
CA ARG A 172 -1.36 12.03 3.31
C ARG A 172 -0.18 12.52 4.15
N GLN A 173 0.23 11.72 5.13
CA GLN A 173 1.39 12.08 5.95
C GLN A 173 2.70 12.02 5.15
N GLN A 174 2.84 11.08 4.21
CA GLN A 174 3.98 11.02 3.31
C GLN A 174 4.05 12.26 2.41
N VAL A 175 2.92 12.66 1.80
CA VAL A 175 2.84 13.89 1.00
C VAL A 175 3.14 15.14 1.86
N LEU A 176 2.67 15.18 3.11
CA LEU A 176 3.04 16.27 4.03
C LEU A 176 4.56 16.29 4.30
N ALA A 177 5.18 15.12 4.45
CA ALA A 177 6.62 15.02 4.63
C ALA A 177 7.38 15.50 3.38
N ASP A 178 6.93 15.15 2.18
CA ASP A 178 7.49 15.67 0.92
C ASP A 178 7.41 17.21 0.86
N PHE A 179 6.30 17.79 1.28
CA PHE A 179 6.17 19.26 1.37
C PHE A 179 7.14 19.85 2.38
N VAL A 180 7.30 19.23 3.56
CA VAL A 180 8.25 19.71 4.58
C VAL A 180 9.68 19.58 4.08
N ALA A 181 10.03 18.49 3.40
CA ALA A 181 11.34 18.30 2.77
C ALA A 181 11.60 19.41 1.73
N GLN A 182 10.63 19.70 0.86
CA GLN A 182 10.76 20.76 -0.14
C GLN A 182 10.93 22.16 0.48
N LEU A 183 10.25 22.47 1.59
CA LEU A 183 10.48 23.71 2.33
C LEU A 183 11.92 23.77 2.85
N TRP A 184 12.39 22.65 3.42
CA TRP A 184 13.73 22.57 4.00
C TRP A 184 14.85 22.76 2.97
N GLU A 185 14.73 22.11 1.82
CA GLU A 185 15.65 22.25 0.69
C GLU A 185 15.72 23.69 0.14
N ARG A 186 14.60 24.44 0.28
CA ARG A 186 14.53 25.86 -0.09
C ARG A 186 14.96 26.82 1.02
N GLY A 187 15.58 26.31 2.07
CA GLY A 187 16.07 27.10 3.21
C GLY A 187 14.96 27.64 4.13
N GLN A 188 13.75 27.13 3.99
CA GLN A 188 12.63 27.47 4.89
C GLN A 188 12.52 26.41 5.97
N HIS A 189 12.88 26.75 7.20
CA HIS A 189 12.98 25.82 8.32
C HIS A 189 11.84 26.08 9.34
N PRO A 190 10.60 25.60 9.08
CA PRO A 190 9.51 25.80 10.00
C PRO A 190 9.79 25.12 11.34
N ALA A 191 9.58 25.85 12.44
CA ALA A 191 9.81 25.32 13.78
C ALA A 191 8.62 24.46 14.28
N ASP A 192 7.45 24.67 13.69
CA ASP A 192 6.22 23.97 14.03
C ASP A 192 5.31 23.79 12.81
N ILE A 193 4.29 22.94 12.98
CA ILE A 193 3.35 22.58 11.93
C ILE A 193 2.56 23.78 11.40
N ASN A 194 2.24 24.77 12.25
CA ASN A 194 1.50 25.94 11.82
C ASN A 194 2.36 26.85 10.95
N GLN A 195 3.66 26.94 11.23
CA GLN A 195 4.60 27.65 10.38
C GLN A 195 4.73 26.95 9.03
N ALA A 196 4.87 25.62 9.01
CA ALA A 196 4.90 24.83 7.78
C ALA A 196 3.63 25.07 6.94
N ARG A 197 2.45 24.94 7.57
CA ARG A 197 1.16 25.16 6.89
C ARG A 197 1.04 26.56 6.31
N ARG A 198 1.45 27.60 7.07
CA ARG A 198 1.44 28.99 6.57
C ARG A 198 2.41 29.21 5.42
N ALA A 199 3.59 28.62 5.48
CA ALA A 199 4.60 28.72 4.42
C ALA A 199 4.10 28.07 3.13
N LEU A 200 3.59 26.85 3.20
CA LEU A 200 3.06 26.10 2.07
C LEU A 200 1.86 26.82 1.43
N LYS A 201 0.91 27.29 2.24
CA LYS A 201 -0.26 28.04 1.75
C LYS A 201 0.13 29.33 1.04
N ARG A 202 1.08 30.09 1.59
CA ARG A 202 1.57 31.35 0.97
C ARG A 202 2.34 31.09 -0.31
N GLY A 203 3.15 30.03 -0.34
CA GLY A 203 3.99 29.69 -1.49
C GLY A 203 3.24 29.01 -2.63
N LYS A 204 1.97 28.65 -2.46
CA LYS A 204 1.17 27.89 -3.44
C LYS A 204 1.91 26.64 -3.92
N TYR A 205 2.53 25.94 -2.99
CA TYR A 205 3.28 24.74 -3.31
C TYR A 205 2.35 23.64 -3.83
N GLN A 206 2.80 22.94 -4.87
CA GLN A 206 2.18 21.73 -5.41
C GLN A 206 3.29 20.73 -5.70
N LEU A 207 3.03 19.47 -5.43
CA LEU A 207 3.93 18.37 -5.72
C LEU A 207 3.40 17.58 -6.91
N HIS A 208 4.32 17.18 -7.79
CA HIS A 208 4.03 16.38 -8.96
C HIS A 208 4.64 15.00 -8.78
N TYR A 209 3.84 13.98 -8.93
CA TYR A 209 4.24 12.61 -8.77
C TYR A 209 4.14 11.86 -10.09
N ARG A 210 5.03 10.89 -10.23
CA ARG A 210 4.98 9.93 -11.32
C ARG A 210 5.12 8.53 -10.75
N LEU A 211 4.23 7.64 -11.20
CA LEU A 211 4.24 6.25 -10.80
C LEU A 211 4.05 5.42 -12.10
N GLY A 212 5.15 4.97 -12.69
CA GLY A 212 5.15 4.41 -14.04
C GLY A 212 4.63 5.40 -15.07
N SER A 213 3.60 5.01 -15.81
CA SER A 213 2.92 5.86 -16.80
C SER A 213 1.93 6.85 -16.18
N VAL A 214 1.52 6.65 -14.94
CA VAL A 214 0.52 7.48 -14.26
C VAL A 214 1.18 8.68 -13.61
N ARG A 215 0.69 9.88 -13.97
CA ARG A 215 1.04 11.15 -13.31
C ARG A 215 -0.11 11.58 -12.43
N TRP A 216 0.19 12.13 -11.28
CA TRP A 216 -0.79 12.74 -10.41
C TRP A 216 -0.16 13.88 -9.60
N ASP A 217 -0.98 14.84 -9.25
CA ASP A 217 -0.56 16.00 -8.50
C ASP A 217 -1.11 15.93 -7.08
N SER A 218 -0.36 16.52 -6.15
CA SER A 218 -0.89 16.77 -4.82
C SER A 218 -2.10 17.71 -4.91
N ASP A 219 -2.98 17.62 -3.93
CA ASP A 219 -4.06 18.60 -3.80
C ASP A 219 -3.48 20.03 -3.76
N SER A 220 -4.08 20.94 -4.51
CA SER A 220 -3.70 22.35 -4.53
C SER A 220 -3.99 23.05 -3.19
N ASP A 221 -5.00 22.57 -2.44
CA ASP A 221 -5.22 22.98 -1.06
C ASP A 221 -4.39 22.10 -0.11
N VAL A 222 -3.21 22.58 0.22
CA VAL A 222 -2.32 21.92 1.18
C VAL A 222 -2.96 21.64 2.55
N SER A 223 -4.09 22.28 2.87
CA SER A 223 -4.82 22.02 4.12
C SER A 223 -5.32 20.58 4.21
N THR A 224 -5.57 19.93 3.08
CA THR A 224 -5.95 18.52 2.97
C THR A 224 -4.96 17.59 3.68
N TYR A 225 -3.67 17.91 3.60
CA TYR A 225 -2.60 17.09 4.20
C TYR A 225 -2.38 17.34 5.69
N PHE A 226 -3.03 18.32 6.25
CA PHE A 226 -3.05 18.61 7.68
C PHE A 226 -4.32 18.10 8.37
N SER A 227 -5.11 17.25 7.70
CA SER A 227 -6.34 16.68 8.23
C SER A 227 -6.27 15.15 8.31
N ASP A 228 -7.04 14.55 9.20
CA ASP A 228 -7.13 13.11 9.42
C ASP A 228 -7.97 12.34 8.39
N GLY A 229 -8.47 13.00 7.37
CA GLY A 229 -9.34 12.39 6.36
C GLY A 229 -10.83 12.50 6.67
N GLU A 230 -11.21 12.74 7.90
CA GLU A 230 -12.57 13.07 8.32
C GLU A 230 -12.81 14.60 8.32
N GLY A 231 -11.78 15.36 7.93
CA GLY A 231 -11.83 16.82 7.87
C GLY A 231 -11.37 17.52 9.14
N HIS A 232 -11.01 16.77 10.18
CA HIS A 232 -10.40 17.35 11.37
C HIS A 232 -8.97 17.78 11.07
N LEU A 233 -8.65 19.01 11.29
CA LEU A 233 -7.27 19.49 11.20
C LEU A 233 -6.46 18.83 12.32
N PHE A 234 -5.28 18.29 12.00
CA PHE A 234 -4.34 17.85 13.02
C PHE A 234 -4.11 19.01 13.99
N SER A 235 -4.48 18.82 15.24
CA SER A 235 -4.15 19.79 16.27
C SER A 235 -2.65 19.82 16.46
N THR A 236 -2.10 20.97 16.86
CA THR A 236 -0.67 21.10 17.22
C THR A 236 -0.25 20.16 18.34
N SER A 237 -1.21 19.64 19.10
CA SER A 237 -1.00 18.60 20.12
C SER A 237 -0.90 17.17 19.55
N ALA A 238 -1.46 16.92 18.36
CA ALA A 238 -1.39 15.63 17.69
C ALA A 238 -0.18 15.54 16.75
N LEU A 239 0.29 16.65 16.21
CA LEU A 239 1.49 16.77 15.40
C LEU A 239 2.59 17.43 16.23
N ARG A 240 3.55 16.63 16.66
CA ARG A 240 4.75 17.12 17.34
C ARG A 240 5.91 17.11 16.37
N PHE A 241 6.62 18.22 16.26
CA PHE A 241 7.96 18.25 15.72
C PHE A 241 8.95 17.87 16.81
N ASN A 242 9.54 16.70 16.66
CA ASN A 242 10.62 16.29 17.54
C ASN A 242 11.97 16.65 16.86
N ARG A 243 12.63 17.64 17.40
CA ARG A 243 13.89 18.14 16.83
C ARG A 243 15.05 17.27 17.28
N ILE A 244 15.40 16.27 16.47
CA ILE A 244 16.50 15.34 16.77
C ILE A 244 17.86 15.90 16.30
N ALA A 245 17.90 16.63 15.18
CA ALA A 245 19.13 17.20 14.63
C ALA A 245 18.90 18.62 14.07
N ARG A 246 19.92 19.48 14.17
CA ARG A 246 19.82 20.87 13.63
C ARG A 246 19.77 20.94 12.11
N GLN A 247 20.18 19.87 11.42
CA GLN A 247 20.36 19.83 9.96
C GLN A 247 19.22 19.08 9.23
N LEU A 248 18.29 18.48 9.96
CA LEU A 248 17.15 17.74 9.41
C LEU A 248 15.83 18.42 9.78
N PRO A 249 14.78 18.24 8.95
CA PRO A 249 13.43 18.57 9.35
C PRO A 249 13.06 17.86 10.66
N PRO A 250 12.17 18.46 11.46
CA PRO A 250 11.63 17.78 12.63
C PRO A 250 10.75 16.62 12.19
N ASP A 251 10.81 15.52 12.93
CA ASP A 251 9.92 14.37 12.73
C ASP A 251 8.45 14.78 12.83
N ILE A 252 7.61 14.16 12.02
CA ILE A 252 6.16 14.38 12.01
C ILE A 252 5.47 13.23 12.72
N LEU A 253 4.80 13.54 13.82
CA LEU A 253 4.00 12.59 14.59
C LEU A 253 2.53 12.89 14.39
N CYS A 254 1.74 11.91 13.99
CA CYS A 254 0.29 12.00 13.89
C CYS A 254 -0.39 10.89 14.70
N ARG A 255 -1.26 11.25 15.61
CA ARG A 255 -2.10 10.27 16.31
C ARG A 255 -3.25 9.86 15.39
N ALA A 256 -3.12 8.70 14.74
CA ALA A 256 -4.12 8.15 13.83
C ALA A 256 -5.31 7.49 14.55
N ALA A 257 -5.06 6.93 15.77
CA ALA A 257 -6.07 6.33 16.64
C ALA A 257 -5.59 6.37 18.10
N PRO A 258 -6.40 5.99 19.10
CA PRO A 258 -6.03 6.08 20.53
C PRO A 258 -4.70 5.42 20.90
N ARG A 259 -4.24 4.45 20.11
CA ARG A 259 -2.97 3.73 20.35
C ARG A 259 -2.08 3.65 19.12
N VAL A 260 -2.41 4.34 18.06
CA VAL A 260 -1.70 4.28 16.78
C VAL A 260 -1.15 5.67 16.48
N VAL A 261 0.17 5.73 16.35
CA VAL A 261 0.89 6.94 15.95
C VAL A 261 1.56 6.67 14.60
N LEU A 262 1.34 7.54 13.64
CA LEU A 262 2.15 7.61 12.44
C LEU A 262 3.37 8.49 12.76
N HIS A 263 4.54 7.95 12.56
CA HIS A 263 5.81 8.62 12.83
C HIS A 263 6.62 8.72 11.55
N THR A 264 6.84 9.92 11.07
CA THR A 264 7.69 10.17 9.91
C THR A 264 9.04 10.71 10.35
N HIS A 265 10.07 9.98 10.03
CA HIS A 265 11.48 10.35 10.25
C HIS A 265 12.09 10.91 8.98
N PHE A 266 12.95 11.91 9.12
CA PHE A 266 13.78 12.44 8.05
C PHE A 266 15.23 12.02 8.23
N PHE A 267 15.88 11.66 7.12
CA PHE A 267 17.27 11.25 7.09
C PHE A 267 17.94 11.68 5.77
N GLN A 268 19.26 11.57 5.68
CA GLN A 268 19.99 11.88 4.45
C GLN A 268 20.61 10.61 3.87
N ILE A 269 20.40 10.38 2.57
CA ILE A 269 21.10 9.35 1.80
C ILE A 269 21.75 10.02 0.59
N GLY A 270 23.08 9.89 0.45
CA GLY A 270 23.80 10.47 -0.68
C GLY A 270 23.63 11.99 -0.84
N GLY A 271 23.41 12.72 0.26
CA GLY A 271 23.16 14.16 0.27
C GLY A 271 21.74 14.59 -0.08
N ARG A 272 20.83 13.65 -0.35
CA ARG A 272 19.40 13.91 -0.55
C ARG A 272 18.65 13.73 0.75
N LEU A 273 17.65 14.58 0.96
CA LEU A 273 16.73 14.46 2.08
C LEU A 273 15.64 13.43 1.73
N GLU A 274 15.55 12.39 2.54
CA GLU A 274 14.57 11.29 2.41
C GLU A 274 13.75 11.22 3.69
N HIS A 275 12.62 10.53 3.63
CA HIS A 275 11.79 10.28 4.80
C HIS A 275 11.12 8.91 4.74
N GLU A 276 10.76 8.39 5.91
CA GLU A 276 9.98 7.15 6.06
C GLU A 276 8.89 7.35 7.10
N THR A 277 7.67 6.88 6.80
CA THR A 277 6.55 6.88 7.74
C THR A 277 6.34 5.49 8.31
N LEU A 278 6.45 5.36 9.62
CA LEU A 278 6.21 4.15 10.39
C LEU A 278 4.88 4.24 11.14
N VAL A 279 4.29 3.09 11.40
CA VAL A 279 3.12 2.96 12.26
C VAL A 279 3.59 2.39 13.60
N GLU A 280 3.41 3.13 14.67
CA GLU A 280 3.82 2.74 16.02
C GLU A 280 2.57 2.53 16.88
N GLN A 281 2.53 1.40 17.61
CA GLN A 281 1.56 1.22 18.69
C GLN A 281 2.17 1.73 19.99
N THR A 282 1.48 2.64 20.67
CA THR A 282 1.83 3.01 22.03
C THR A 282 1.38 1.89 22.97
N SER A 283 2.33 1.11 23.49
CA SER A 283 2.07 0.15 24.55
C SER A 283 1.43 0.84 25.75
N LEU A 284 0.40 0.24 26.32
CA LEU A 284 0.00 0.57 27.70
C LEU A 284 1.20 0.25 28.60
N GLN A 285 1.86 1.26 29.15
CA GLN A 285 2.55 1.04 30.40
C GLN A 285 1.48 0.51 31.36
N ARG A 286 1.51 -0.81 31.64
CA ARG A 286 0.84 -1.35 32.80
C ARG A 286 1.41 -0.56 34.00
N LYS A 287 0.64 0.39 34.52
CA LYS A 287 0.85 0.81 35.90
C LYS A 287 0.73 -0.46 36.72
N VAL A 288 1.85 -1.01 37.08
CA VAL A 288 1.91 -1.98 38.20
C VAL A 288 1.38 -1.18 39.38
N ILE A 289 0.13 -1.42 39.75
CA ILE A 289 -0.40 -0.97 41.00
C ILE A 289 0.40 -1.81 42.02
N PRO A 290 1.22 -1.19 42.90
CA PRO A 290 1.84 -1.96 43.97
C PRO A 290 0.69 -2.50 44.79
N THR A 291 0.52 -3.80 44.82
CA THR A 291 -0.26 -4.47 45.85
C THR A 291 0.52 -4.22 47.12
N ALA A 292 0.04 -3.29 47.95
CA ALA A 292 0.43 -3.24 49.34
C ALA A 292 0.01 -4.58 49.96
N LEU A 293 0.98 -5.39 50.26
CA LEU A 293 0.83 -6.51 51.19
C LEU A 293 1.35 -6.02 52.51
N ASP A 294 0.46 -6.00 53.50
CA ASP A 294 0.73 -5.90 54.92
C ASP A 294 1.69 -7.00 55.37
#